data_0f394c0a9cc7dc18d8acc96ffe70d8c8
#
_entry.id   0f394c0a9cc7dc18d8acc96ffe70d8c8
#
_cell.length_a   1.000
_cell.length_b   1.000
_cell.length_c   1.000
_cell.angle_alpha   90.00
_cell.angle_beta   90.00
_cell.angle_gamma   90.00
#
_symmetry.space_group_name_H-M   'P 1'
#
loop_
_entity.id
_entity.type
_entity.pdbx_description
1 polymer ?
#
loop_
_entity_poly.entity_id
_entity_poly.type
_entity_poly.pdbx_seq_one_letter_code
_entity_poly.pdbx_strand_id
1 'polypeptide(L)'
;MDEFLNEILAIIRSDKSKEEKKELLENYHASDLADVIEKLDEEERNEIEDILDTEHIAEILYYLDNKAEVLEQMKDEDVADVIELMDADDAVDILQELDEEDRNNIIELMDEEAKEDVQLILSFEEDQIGSIMTTNFITICKGDSVKTAMKKVVQQASENDNITTIFVVDEANKFHGTISLTDLICAREGDNLEEITKLNYPYFYATDDVSESVNKLKEYNEDIIPVLDESDEIIGVITSNDVIELIRDEAADDYNKLAGVLEEEELDESVFQSMKKRIPWLALLLILGLVVSLVISRFSAVITVVSAAVFFQSVVFDMAGNGGTQSLAVTLTTITQNQEISAKKFRKMLFKELRVGLCNGLLLGALSFLAVLAFLCITHQEIVTGRAFAVLDALKVSSSVGIALLCALTFSSMFGLLLPMFFKRIKIDPAVASGPMITTINDICSACIYYILVALFFGLSL
;
A
#
# COMPACT_ATOMS: atom_id res chain seq x y z
N MET A 1 -14.87 6.33 -22.58
CA MET A 1 -14.69 4.92 -22.26
C MET A 1 -15.63 4.04 -23.07
N ASP A 2 -16.96 4.01 -22.85
CA ASP A 2 -17.87 3.10 -23.59
C ASP A 2 -17.95 3.32 -25.12
N GLU A 3 -17.58 4.46 -25.65
CA GLU A 3 -17.62 4.78 -27.09
C GLU A 3 -16.42 4.14 -27.81
N PHE A 4 -15.19 4.28 -27.30
CA PHE A 4 -13.98 3.65 -27.83
C PHE A 4 -14.04 2.12 -27.76
N LEU A 5 -14.50 1.58 -26.67
CA LEU A 5 -14.68 0.14 -26.46
C LEU A 5 -15.61 -0.47 -27.53
N ASN A 6 -16.74 0.20 -27.84
CA ASN A 6 -17.64 -0.27 -28.89
C ASN A 6 -17.06 -0.11 -30.29
N GLU A 7 -16.21 0.88 -30.55
CA GLU A 7 -15.51 1.08 -31.82
C GLU A 7 -14.47 -0.03 -32.03
N ILE A 8 -13.65 -0.36 -31.03
CA ILE A 8 -12.66 -1.43 -31.09
C ILE A 8 -13.34 -2.79 -31.31
N LEU A 9 -14.39 -3.11 -30.54
CA LEU A 9 -15.18 -4.32 -30.76
C LEU A 9 -15.78 -4.39 -32.17
N ALA A 10 -16.23 -3.27 -32.72
CA ALA A 10 -16.76 -3.22 -34.09
C ALA A 10 -15.67 -3.46 -35.14
N ILE A 11 -14.44 -3.02 -34.89
CA ILE A 11 -13.29 -3.30 -35.78
C ILE A 11 -12.97 -4.80 -35.76
N ILE A 12 -12.83 -5.39 -34.56
CA ILE A 12 -12.52 -6.81 -34.37
C ILE A 12 -13.57 -7.69 -35.07
N ARG A 13 -14.84 -7.41 -34.88
CA ARG A 13 -15.97 -8.17 -35.44
C ARG A 13 -16.33 -7.82 -36.90
N SER A 14 -15.53 -6.97 -37.56
CA SER A 14 -15.79 -6.55 -38.94
C SER A 14 -15.29 -7.60 -39.96
N ASP A 15 -15.83 -7.61 -41.18
CA ASP A 15 -15.37 -8.45 -42.31
C ASP A 15 -14.12 -7.87 -43.00
N LYS A 16 -13.31 -7.01 -42.33
CA LYS A 16 -12.08 -6.42 -42.89
C LYS A 16 -10.95 -7.45 -42.93
N SER A 17 -9.94 -7.20 -43.79
CA SER A 17 -8.74 -8.04 -43.82
C SER A 17 -7.93 -7.87 -42.51
N LYS A 18 -7.06 -8.85 -42.18
CA LYS A 18 -6.18 -8.78 -41.00
C LYS A 18 -5.31 -7.53 -41.04
N GLU A 19 -4.77 -7.15 -42.18
CA GLU A 19 -3.95 -5.96 -42.37
C GLU A 19 -4.73 -4.67 -42.13
N GLU A 20 -5.99 -4.58 -42.57
CA GLU A 20 -6.85 -3.42 -42.34
C GLU A 20 -7.28 -3.32 -40.87
N LYS A 21 -7.52 -4.47 -40.20
CA LYS A 21 -7.82 -4.49 -38.75
C LYS A 21 -6.60 -4.04 -37.95
N LYS A 22 -5.40 -4.55 -38.28
CA LYS A 22 -4.13 -4.16 -37.62
C LYS A 22 -3.90 -2.64 -37.70
N GLU A 23 -3.94 -2.05 -38.90
CA GLU A 23 -3.73 -0.61 -39.12
C GLU A 23 -4.75 0.25 -38.33
N LEU A 24 -5.94 -0.26 -38.08
CA LEU A 24 -6.98 0.44 -37.31
C LEU A 24 -6.77 0.27 -35.80
N LEU A 25 -6.38 -0.91 -35.32
CA LEU A 25 -6.15 -1.18 -33.91
C LEU A 25 -4.90 -0.47 -33.38
N GLU A 26 -3.83 -0.38 -34.17
CA GLU A 26 -2.61 0.38 -33.85
C GLU A 26 -2.85 1.89 -33.59
N ASN A 27 -4.01 2.43 -33.94
CA ASN A 27 -4.35 3.82 -33.61
C ASN A 27 -4.92 4.01 -32.18
N TYR A 28 -5.20 2.92 -31.48
CA TYR A 28 -5.69 2.96 -30.10
C TYR A 28 -4.54 2.74 -29.12
N HIS A 29 -4.66 3.28 -27.93
CA HIS A 29 -3.69 3.06 -26.88
C HIS A 29 -3.79 1.62 -26.36
N ALA A 30 -2.66 1.02 -25.98
CA ALA A 30 -2.61 -0.36 -25.50
C ALA A 30 -3.56 -0.62 -24.31
N SER A 31 -3.70 0.35 -23.41
CA SER A 31 -4.64 0.26 -22.28
C SER A 31 -6.13 0.17 -22.73
N ASP A 32 -6.52 0.88 -23.83
CA ASP A 32 -7.88 0.78 -24.36
C ASP A 32 -8.13 -0.58 -25.02
N LEU A 33 -7.08 -1.17 -25.60
CA LEU A 33 -7.11 -2.52 -26.18
C LEU A 33 -7.19 -3.59 -25.09
N ALA A 34 -6.45 -3.44 -24.00
CA ALA A 34 -6.50 -4.33 -22.84
C ALA A 34 -7.92 -4.40 -22.24
N ASP A 35 -8.58 -3.25 -21.99
CA ASP A 35 -9.97 -3.17 -21.53
C ASP A 35 -10.97 -3.93 -22.44
N VAL A 36 -10.65 -4.09 -23.72
CA VAL A 36 -11.47 -4.82 -24.69
C VAL A 36 -11.17 -6.30 -24.65
N ILE A 37 -9.88 -6.69 -24.62
CA ILE A 37 -9.42 -8.08 -24.63
C ILE A 37 -9.98 -8.87 -23.46
N GLU A 38 -10.09 -8.26 -22.29
CA GLU A 38 -10.73 -8.88 -21.12
C GLU A 38 -12.21 -9.26 -21.34
N LYS A 39 -12.89 -8.61 -22.27
CA LYS A 39 -14.32 -8.82 -22.57
C LYS A 39 -14.56 -9.70 -23.79
N LEU A 40 -13.50 -10.15 -24.45
CA LEU A 40 -13.55 -11.02 -25.61
C LEU A 40 -13.67 -12.50 -25.19
N ASP A 41 -14.30 -13.28 -26.05
CA ASP A 41 -14.21 -14.73 -25.92
C ASP A 41 -12.89 -15.28 -26.47
N GLU A 42 -12.59 -16.55 -26.18
CA GLU A 42 -11.35 -17.23 -26.56
C GLU A 42 -11.09 -17.21 -28.08
N GLU A 43 -12.14 -17.32 -28.92
CA GLU A 43 -11.99 -17.26 -30.37
C GLU A 43 -11.60 -15.84 -30.85
N GLU A 44 -12.19 -14.81 -30.25
CA GLU A 44 -11.92 -13.41 -30.55
C GLU A 44 -10.53 -12.97 -30.04
N ARG A 45 -10.06 -13.49 -28.90
CA ARG A 45 -8.70 -13.25 -28.38
C ARG A 45 -7.65 -13.83 -29.34
N ASN A 46 -7.77 -15.09 -29.72
CA ASN A 46 -6.87 -15.72 -30.66
C ASN A 46 -6.84 -15.00 -32.04
N GLU A 47 -7.95 -14.38 -32.46
CA GLU A 47 -7.98 -13.58 -33.70
C GLU A 47 -7.13 -12.30 -33.55
N ILE A 48 -7.10 -11.67 -32.36
CA ILE A 48 -6.28 -10.48 -32.10
C ILE A 48 -4.80 -10.83 -32.07
N GLU A 49 -4.40 -11.90 -31.42
CA GLU A 49 -3.02 -12.41 -31.41
C GLU A 49 -2.51 -12.71 -32.84
N ASP A 50 -3.38 -13.19 -33.71
CA ASP A 50 -3.09 -13.40 -35.12
C ASP A 50 -3.01 -12.11 -35.97
N ILE A 51 -3.56 -10.98 -35.45
CA ILE A 51 -3.65 -9.68 -36.15
C ILE A 51 -2.52 -8.73 -35.71
N LEU A 52 -2.27 -8.64 -34.40
CA LEU A 52 -1.24 -7.76 -33.83
C LEU A 52 0.13 -8.44 -33.88
N ASP A 53 1.18 -7.65 -33.90
CA ASP A 53 2.53 -8.20 -33.74
C ASP A 53 2.87 -8.37 -32.26
N THR A 54 3.94 -9.10 -31.99
CA THR A 54 4.41 -9.45 -30.65
C THR A 54 4.68 -8.20 -29.78
N GLU A 55 5.19 -7.12 -30.40
CA GLU A 55 5.48 -5.86 -29.71
C GLU A 55 4.20 -5.20 -29.17
N HIS A 56 3.12 -5.14 -29.97
CA HIS A 56 1.83 -4.60 -29.50
C HIS A 56 1.15 -5.51 -28.46
N ILE A 57 1.35 -6.83 -28.56
CA ILE A 57 0.84 -7.77 -27.56
C ILE A 57 1.57 -7.56 -26.23
N ALA A 58 2.88 -7.34 -26.24
CA ALA A 58 3.66 -7.03 -25.04
C ALA A 58 3.18 -5.73 -24.35
N GLU A 59 2.96 -4.66 -25.15
CA GLU A 59 2.40 -3.41 -24.63
C GLU A 59 1.00 -3.58 -24.02
N ILE A 60 0.14 -4.41 -24.62
CA ILE A 60 -1.22 -4.68 -24.11
C ILE A 60 -1.18 -5.50 -22.83
N LEU A 61 -0.30 -6.51 -22.75
CA LEU A 61 -0.12 -7.35 -21.56
C LEU A 61 0.24 -6.53 -20.32
N TYR A 62 1.02 -5.47 -20.48
CA TYR A 62 1.35 -4.56 -19.39
C TYR A 62 0.08 -4.01 -18.67
N TYR A 63 -0.99 -3.72 -19.44
CA TYR A 63 -2.23 -3.12 -18.95
C TYR A 63 -3.33 -4.10 -18.56
N LEU A 64 -3.16 -5.41 -18.77
CA LEU A 64 -4.17 -6.42 -18.39
C LEU A 64 -4.20 -6.66 -16.88
N ASP A 65 -5.42 -6.76 -16.30
CA ASP A 65 -5.59 -7.13 -14.89
C ASP A 65 -5.30 -8.64 -14.66
N ASN A 66 -5.67 -9.51 -15.61
CA ASN A 66 -5.53 -10.98 -15.54
C ASN A 66 -4.48 -11.50 -16.53
N LYS A 67 -3.23 -11.11 -16.36
CA LYS A 67 -2.11 -11.48 -17.26
C LYS A 67 -1.92 -12.99 -17.35
N ALA A 68 -1.89 -13.69 -16.22
CA ALA A 68 -1.68 -15.13 -16.16
C ALA A 68 -2.73 -15.93 -16.94
N GLU A 69 -4.02 -15.58 -16.89
CA GLU A 69 -5.08 -16.26 -17.63
C GLU A 69 -4.91 -16.17 -19.15
N VAL A 70 -4.40 -15.05 -19.63
CA VAL A 70 -4.12 -14.84 -21.07
C VAL A 70 -2.92 -15.67 -21.49
N LEU A 71 -1.85 -15.65 -20.70
CA LEU A 71 -0.61 -16.39 -20.98
C LEU A 71 -0.77 -17.91 -20.93
N GLU A 72 -1.60 -18.44 -20.01
CA GLU A 72 -1.91 -19.89 -19.96
C GLU A 72 -2.57 -20.41 -21.25
N GLN A 73 -3.19 -19.56 -22.05
CA GLN A 73 -3.83 -19.92 -23.31
C GLN A 73 -2.86 -19.86 -24.51
N MET A 74 -1.71 -19.18 -24.35
CA MET A 74 -0.66 -19.08 -25.36
C MET A 74 0.30 -20.30 -25.29
N LYS A 75 1.16 -20.46 -26.27
CA LYS A 75 2.22 -21.45 -26.22
C LYS A 75 3.44 -20.87 -25.52
N ASP A 76 4.19 -21.69 -24.80
CA ASP A 76 5.40 -21.26 -24.08
C ASP A 76 6.40 -20.49 -24.98
N GLU A 77 6.53 -20.89 -26.26
CA GLU A 77 7.40 -20.20 -27.23
C GLU A 77 6.86 -18.77 -27.53
N ASP A 78 5.56 -18.63 -27.78
CA ASP A 78 4.92 -17.35 -28.09
C ASP A 78 4.92 -16.44 -26.84
N VAL A 79 4.79 -17.01 -25.64
CA VAL A 79 4.90 -16.29 -24.35
C VAL A 79 6.32 -15.76 -24.15
N ALA A 80 7.34 -16.58 -24.40
CA ALA A 80 8.74 -16.16 -24.30
C ALA A 80 9.04 -14.99 -25.25
N ASP A 81 8.60 -15.09 -26.52
CA ASP A 81 8.77 -14.05 -27.54
C ASP A 81 8.09 -12.72 -27.17
N VAL A 82 7.01 -12.76 -26.38
CA VAL A 82 6.30 -11.56 -25.91
C VAL A 82 6.99 -10.97 -24.68
N ILE A 83 7.33 -11.80 -23.71
CA ILE A 83 7.93 -11.35 -22.43
C ILE A 83 9.33 -10.77 -22.66
N GLU A 84 10.13 -11.28 -23.59
CA GLU A 84 11.46 -10.76 -23.89
C GLU A 84 11.45 -9.34 -24.51
N LEU A 85 10.29 -8.86 -24.99
CA LEU A 85 10.12 -7.49 -25.50
C LEU A 85 9.65 -6.49 -24.43
N MET A 86 9.38 -6.95 -23.21
CA MET A 86 8.97 -6.12 -22.10
C MET A 86 10.18 -5.59 -21.32
N ASP A 87 9.98 -4.56 -20.51
CA ASP A 87 10.98 -4.18 -19.51
C ASP A 87 11.20 -5.34 -18.53
N ALA A 88 12.42 -5.52 -18.06
CA ALA A 88 12.81 -6.72 -17.34
C ALA A 88 12.10 -6.89 -15.98
N ASP A 89 11.74 -5.79 -15.31
CA ASP A 89 10.91 -5.76 -14.10
C ASP A 89 9.48 -6.21 -14.40
N ASP A 90 8.83 -5.67 -15.44
CA ASP A 90 7.50 -6.09 -15.88
C ASP A 90 7.47 -7.58 -16.29
N ALA A 91 8.52 -8.02 -16.97
CA ALA A 91 8.69 -9.43 -17.33
C ALA A 91 8.78 -10.33 -16.08
N VAL A 92 9.49 -9.90 -15.04
CA VAL A 92 9.63 -10.63 -13.78
C VAL A 92 8.30 -10.68 -13.03
N ASP A 93 7.55 -9.59 -12.97
CA ASP A 93 6.25 -9.54 -12.31
C ASP A 93 5.27 -10.55 -12.91
N ILE A 94 5.21 -10.59 -14.24
CA ILE A 94 4.39 -11.57 -14.96
C ILE A 94 4.86 -13.01 -14.71
N LEU A 95 6.16 -13.25 -14.75
CA LEU A 95 6.74 -14.58 -14.52
C LEU A 95 6.51 -15.07 -13.09
N GLN A 96 6.41 -14.18 -12.12
CA GLN A 96 6.13 -14.54 -10.72
C GLN A 96 4.68 -14.99 -10.49
N GLU A 97 3.72 -14.55 -11.34
CA GLU A 97 2.34 -15.02 -11.29
C GLU A 97 2.18 -16.48 -11.78
N LEU A 98 3.15 -17.00 -12.57
CA LEU A 98 3.12 -18.36 -13.13
C LEU A 98 3.65 -19.40 -12.14
N ASP A 99 3.23 -20.65 -12.32
CA ASP A 99 3.80 -21.78 -11.58
C ASP A 99 5.29 -21.95 -11.87
N GLU A 100 6.06 -22.45 -10.88
CA GLU A 100 7.54 -22.58 -10.96
C GLU A 100 8.02 -23.39 -12.18
N GLU A 101 7.25 -24.40 -12.63
CA GLU A 101 7.60 -25.23 -13.78
C GLU A 101 7.44 -24.43 -15.08
N ASP A 102 6.34 -23.72 -15.25
CA ASP A 102 6.05 -22.93 -16.46
C ASP A 102 6.97 -21.73 -16.56
N ARG A 103 7.18 -21.00 -15.46
CA ARG A 103 8.16 -19.91 -15.38
C ARG A 103 9.56 -20.35 -15.84
N ASN A 104 10.08 -21.46 -15.33
CA ASN A 104 11.39 -21.93 -15.71
C ASN A 104 11.45 -22.35 -17.19
N ASN A 105 10.39 -22.93 -17.73
CA ASN A 105 10.31 -23.29 -19.14
C ASN A 105 10.37 -22.06 -20.04
N ILE A 106 9.61 -21.01 -19.69
CA ILE A 106 9.57 -19.76 -20.44
C ILE A 106 10.95 -19.07 -20.41
N ILE A 107 11.56 -18.93 -19.23
CA ILE A 107 12.92 -18.35 -19.10
C ILE A 107 13.97 -19.13 -19.92
N GLU A 108 13.83 -20.44 -20.04
CA GLU A 108 14.74 -21.26 -20.87
C GLU A 108 14.54 -21.04 -22.39
N LEU A 109 13.38 -20.56 -22.81
CA LEU A 109 13.05 -20.27 -24.21
C LEU A 109 13.42 -18.84 -24.63
N MET A 110 13.55 -17.90 -23.68
CA MET A 110 13.96 -16.51 -23.95
C MET A 110 15.37 -16.42 -24.56
N ASP A 111 15.63 -15.32 -25.26
CA ASP A 111 16.98 -15.02 -25.72
C ASP A 111 17.97 -14.82 -24.54
N GLU A 112 19.29 -14.90 -24.82
CA GLU A 112 20.30 -14.92 -23.77
C GLU A 112 20.38 -13.59 -23.00
N GLU A 113 20.11 -12.45 -23.65
CA GLU A 113 20.18 -11.10 -23.05
C GLU A 113 18.99 -10.86 -22.10
N ALA A 114 17.77 -11.08 -22.57
CA ALA A 114 16.56 -10.97 -21.74
C ALA A 114 16.56 -11.97 -20.58
N LYS A 115 17.08 -13.19 -20.82
CA LYS A 115 17.26 -14.20 -19.76
C LYS A 115 18.24 -13.76 -18.67
N GLU A 116 19.39 -13.14 -19.04
CA GLU A 116 20.35 -12.64 -18.07
C GLU A 116 19.73 -11.53 -17.24
N ASP A 117 18.97 -10.62 -17.83
CA ASP A 117 18.30 -9.51 -17.16
C ASP A 117 17.23 -9.99 -16.18
N VAL A 118 16.34 -10.88 -16.62
CA VAL A 118 15.31 -11.48 -15.75
C VAL A 118 15.95 -12.25 -14.59
N GLN A 119 17.02 -13.04 -14.84
CA GLN A 119 17.72 -13.76 -13.78
C GLN A 119 18.42 -12.84 -12.80
N LEU A 120 18.94 -11.71 -13.27
CA LEU A 120 19.53 -10.69 -12.39
C LEU A 120 18.49 -10.17 -11.40
N ILE A 121 17.31 -9.75 -11.88
CA ILE A 121 16.23 -9.20 -11.04
C ILE A 121 15.71 -10.28 -10.08
N LEU A 122 15.44 -11.51 -10.56
CA LEU A 122 15.01 -12.63 -9.73
C LEU A 122 16.05 -13.07 -8.67
N SER A 123 17.30 -12.63 -8.77
CA SER A 123 18.33 -12.92 -7.78
C SER A 123 18.19 -12.10 -6.48
N PHE A 124 17.40 -11.04 -6.51
CA PHE A 124 17.11 -10.19 -5.35
C PHE A 124 15.85 -10.66 -4.62
N GLU A 125 15.76 -10.34 -3.31
CA GLU A 125 14.56 -10.60 -2.51
C GLU A 125 13.48 -9.55 -2.86
N GLU A 126 12.19 -9.90 -2.75
CA GLU A 126 11.06 -9.02 -3.13
C GLU A 126 11.04 -7.67 -2.39
N ASP A 127 11.66 -7.59 -1.21
CA ASP A 127 11.79 -6.35 -0.42
C ASP A 127 13.04 -5.52 -0.77
N GLN A 128 13.84 -5.93 -1.74
CA GLN A 128 15.06 -5.24 -2.18
C GLN A 128 14.84 -4.39 -3.42
N ILE A 129 15.54 -3.27 -3.51
CA ILE A 129 15.51 -2.35 -4.67
C ILE A 129 15.83 -3.05 -5.99
N GLY A 130 16.69 -4.07 -5.96
CA GLY A 130 17.07 -4.82 -7.16
C GLY A 130 15.93 -5.65 -7.77
N SER A 131 14.85 -5.96 -7.01
CA SER A 131 13.70 -6.70 -7.52
C SER A 131 12.74 -5.86 -8.35
N ILE A 132 12.83 -4.54 -8.27
CA ILE A 132 11.93 -3.57 -8.92
C ILE A 132 12.65 -2.65 -9.89
N MET A 133 13.89 -2.96 -10.25
CA MET A 133 14.68 -2.18 -11.20
C MET A 133 14.49 -2.68 -12.62
N THR A 134 14.52 -1.79 -13.58
CA THR A 134 14.67 -2.17 -15.00
C THR A 134 16.13 -2.08 -15.43
N THR A 135 16.55 -2.93 -16.37
CA THR A 135 17.88 -2.89 -17.00
C THR A 135 17.95 -1.96 -18.20
N ASN A 136 16.84 -1.31 -18.55
CA ASN A 136 16.67 -0.40 -19.66
C ASN A 136 17.24 1.00 -19.36
N PHE A 137 18.55 1.21 -19.59
CA PHE A 137 19.21 2.50 -19.37
C PHE A 137 20.40 2.74 -20.29
N ILE A 138 20.79 4.01 -20.48
CA ILE A 138 21.88 4.40 -21.36
C ILE A 138 23.13 4.82 -20.60
N THR A 139 24.28 4.28 -20.98
CA THR A 139 25.59 4.65 -20.41
C THR A 139 26.55 5.25 -21.44
N ILE A 140 27.38 6.18 -20.97
CA ILE A 140 28.54 6.75 -21.69
C ILE A 140 29.76 6.77 -20.76
N CYS A 141 30.97 6.77 -21.35
CA CYS A 141 32.19 6.85 -20.55
C CYS A 141 32.58 8.31 -20.25
N LYS A 142 33.07 8.56 -19.05
CA LYS A 142 33.55 9.86 -18.59
C LYS A 142 34.55 10.54 -19.55
N GLY A 143 35.41 9.78 -20.26
CA GLY A 143 36.40 10.26 -21.19
C GLY A 143 35.92 10.49 -22.63
N ASP A 144 34.64 10.26 -22.91
CA ASP A 144 34.09 10.42 -24.25
C ASP A 144 34.04 11.90 -24.65
N SER A 145 34.20 12.16 -25.95
CA SER A 145 33.84 13.47 -26.50
C SER A 145 32.33 13.59 -26.66
N VAL A 146 31.78 14.80 -26.69
CA VAL A 146 30.35 15.07 -26.94
C VAL A 146 29.84 14.28 -28.17
N LYS A 147 30.64 14.27 -29.24
CA LYS A 147 30.31 13.55 -30.48
C LYS A 147 30.26 12.01 -30.27
N THR A 148 31.20 11.47 -29.49
CA THR A 148 31.27 10.04 -29.21
C THR A 148 30.10 9.64 -28.29
N ALA A 149 29.83 10.43 -27.26
CA ALA A 149 28.74 10.26 -26.35
C ALA A 149 27.39 10.25 -27.09
N MET A 150 27.14 11.27 -27.93
CA MET A 150 25.92 11.35 -28.74
C MET A 150 25.77 10.15 -29.68
N LYS A 151 26.88 9.66 -30.28
CA LYS A 151 26.84 8.48 -31.12
C LYS A 151 26.43 7.22 -30.30
N LYS A 152 26.98 7.06 -29.10
CA LYS A 152 26.63 5.95 -28.19
C LYS A 152 25.15 6.01 -27.79
N VAL A 153 24.68 7.21 -27.42
CA VAL A 153 23.26 7.42 -27.07
C VAL A 153 22.34 7.03 -28.23
N VAL A 154 22.62 7.50 -29.45
CA VAL A 154 21.81 7.16 -30.63
C VAL A 154 21.83 5.65 -30.94
N GLN A 155 22.94 4.96 -30.66
CA GLN A 155 23.03 3.51 -30.85
C GLN A 155 22.23 2.73 -29.82
N GLN A 156 22.23 3.17 -28.56
CA GLN A 156 21.49 2.51 -27.48
C GLN A 156 20.01 2.89 -27.45
N ALA A 157 19.64 4.08 -27.99
CA ALA A 157 18.27 4.57 -27.99
C ALA A 157 17.30 3.80 -28.89
N SER A 158 17.78 2.85 -29.70
CA SER A 158 16.91 1.94 -30.47
C SER A 158 16.42 0.74 -29.64
N GLU A 159 17.05 0.49 -28.51
CA GLU A 159 16.82 -0.65 -27.64
C GLU A 159 16.42 -0.20 -26.22
N ASN A 160 16.36 1.12 -25.96
CA ASN A 160 16.10 1.68 -24.66
C ASN A 160 15.13 2.86 -24.75
N ASP A 161 14.07 2.84 -23.98
CA ASP A 161 13.06 3.90 -23.89
C ASP A 161 13.45 4.98 -22.88
N ASN A 162 14.26 4.64 -21.87
CA ASN A 162 14.69 5.53 -20.80
C ASN A 162 15.88 6.39 -21.20
N ILE A 163 15.69 7.27 -22.20
CA ILE A 163 16.74 8.09 -22.82
C ILE A 163 16.91 9.49 -22.22
N THR A 164 16.04 9.95 -21.33
CA THR A 164 16.02 11.30 -20.79
C THR A 164 17.23 11.62 -19.91
N THR A 165 17.71 10.61 -19.18
CA THR A 165 18.88 10.67 -18.30
C THR A 165 19.94 9.68 -18.77
N ILE A 166 21.13 10.19 -19.03
CA ILE A 166 22.27 9.40 -19.51
C ILE A 166 23.26 9.24 -18.37
N PHE A 167 23.64 8.01 -18.06
CA PHE A 167 24.55 7.71 -16.96
C PHE A 167 25.99 7.73 -17.43
N VAL A 168 26.85 8.40 -16.66
CA VAL A 168 28.28 8.51 -16.93
C VAL A 168 29.00 7.51 -16.04
N VAL A 169 29.78 6.62 -16.64
CA VAL A 169 30.62 5.65 -15.94
C VAL A 169 32.10 5.94 -16.15
N ASP A 170 32.95 5.55 -15.22
CA ASP A 170 34.38 5.65 -15.35
C ASP A 170 35.01 4.47 -16.15
N GLU A 171 36.35 4.42 -16.24
CA GLU A 171 37.07 3.35 -16.93
C GLU A 171 36.91 1.96 -16.27
N ALA A 172 36.46 1.92 -15.02
CA ALA A 172 36.18 0.71 -14.26
C ALA A 172 34.69 0.38 -14.23
N ASN A 173 33.89 0.99 -15.09
CA ASN A 173 32.41 0.87 -15.21
C ASN A 173 31.64 1.33 -13.95
N LYS A 174 32.27 2.09 -13.06
CA LYS A 174 31.62 2.63 -11.86
C LYS A 174 30.82 3.88 -12.15
N PHE A 175 29.71 4.04 -11.46
CA PHE A 175 28.88 5.22 -11.55
C PHE A 175 29.66 6.49 -11.21
N HIS A 176 29.65 7.45 -12.09
CA HIS A 176 30.32 8.75 -11.91
C HIS A 176 29.36 9.94 -11.81
N GLY A 177 28.23 9.88 -12.50
CA GLY A 177 27.23 10.95 -12.50
C GLY A 177 26.25 10.80 -13.66
N THR A 178 25.48 11.86 -13.93
CA THR A 178 24.46 11.85 -14.98
C THR A 178 24.55 13.07 -15.87
N ILE A 179 24.08 12.95 -17.11
CA ILE A 179 23.89 14.06 -18.04
C ILE A 179 22.45 13.97 -18.57
N SER A 180 21.70 15.07 -18.56
CA SER A 180 20.40 15.06 -19.23
C SER A 180 20.57 15.01 -20.75
N LEU A 181 19.69 14.32 -21.46
CA LEU A 181 19.68 14.32 -22.93
C LEU A 181 19.62 15.75 -23.49
N THR A 182 18.89 16.64 -22.83
CA THR A 182 18.79 18.05 -23.20
C THR A 182 20.14 18.76 -23.12
N ASP A 183 20.91 18.54 -22.04
CA ASP A 183 22.24 19.14 -21.89
C ASP A 183 23.21 18.59 -22.93
N LEU A 184 23.15 17.29 -23.22
CA LEU A 184 23.98 16.66 -24.24
C LEU A 184 23.66 17.18 -25.65
N ILE A 185 22.36 17.36 -26.00
CA ILE A 185 21.94 17.93 -27.29
C ILE A 185 22.40 19.40 -27.43
N CYS A 186 22.39 20.15 -26.33
CA CYS A 186 22.81 21.54 -26.33
C CYS A 186 24.34 21.71 -26.34
N ALA A 187 25.10 20.69 -26.00
CA ALA A 187 26.57 20.73 -25.94
C ALA A 187 27.19 20.82 -27.35
N ARG A 188 28.33 21.51 -27.42
CA ARG A 188 29.09 21.66 -28.66
C ARG A 188 30.24 20.67 -28.74
N GLU A 189 30.72 20.34 -29.94
CA GLU A 189 31.80 19.36 -30.18
C GLU A 189 33.10 19.64 -29.38
N GLY A 190 33.32 20.86 -28.91
CA GLY A 190 34.51 21.26 -28.12
C GLY A 190 34.25 21.35 -26.62
N ASP A 191 33.05 21.13 -26.16
CA ASP A 191 32.71 21.24 -24.76
C ASP A 191 33.20 19.98 -24.01
N ASN A 192 33.53 20.15 -22.71
CA ASN A 192 33.94 19.05 -21.84
C ASN A 192 32.72 18.44 -21.18
N LEU A 193 32.48 17.15 -21.40
CA LEU A 193 31.36 16.41 -20.78
C LEU A 193 31.37 16.51 -19.25
N GLU A 194 32.55 16.59 -18.64
CA GLU A 194 32.68 16.70 -17.17
C GLU A 194 32.01 17.99 -16.63
N GLU A 195 31.97 19.09 -17.43
CA GLU A 195 31.34 20.34 -17.00
C GLU A 195 29.81 20.30 -17.02
N ILE A 196 29.23 19.42 -17.82
CA ILE A 196 27.77 19.20 -17.90
C ILE A 196 27.30 17.96 -17.11
N THR A 197 28.25 17.19 -16.54
CA THR A 197 27.95 16.03 -15.72
C THR A 197 27.53 16.44 -14.31
N LYS A 198 26.37 16.01 -13.87
CA LYS A 198 25.90 16.17 -12.49
C LYS A 198 26.52 15.07 -11.63
N LEU A 199 27.53 15.41 -10.81
CA LEU A 199 28.26 14.46 -9.96
C LEU A 199 27.51 14.09 -8.68
N ASN A 200 26.59 14.92 -8.21
CA ASN A 200 25.82 14.69 -6.99
C ASN A 200 24.39 14.29 -7.35
N TYR A 201 24.26 13.10 -7.91
CA TYR A 201 22.98 12.53 -8.29
C TYR A 201 22.60 11.40 -7.30
N PRO A 202 21.31 11.27 -6.92
CA PRO A 202 20.88 10.21 -6.01
C PRO A 202 21.04 8.83 -6.66
N TYR A 203 21.31 7.82 -5.85
CA TYR A 203 21.37 6.43 -6.25
C TYR A 203 20.95 5.52 -5.10
N PHE A 204 20.62 4.26 -5.40
CA PHE A 204 20.38 3.20 -4.43
C PHE A 204 21.27 2.01 -4.72
N TYR A 205 21.52 1.21 -3.69
CA TYR A 205 22.09 -0.12 -3.90
C TYR A 205 20.97 -1.13 -4.12
N ALA A 206 21.21 -2.12 -4.97
CA ALA A 206 20.23 -3.16 -5.26
C ALA A 206 19.77 -3.93 -4.02
N THR A 207 20.59 -3.99 -2.99
CA THR A 207 20.30 -4.63 -1.69
C THR A 207 19.61 -3.70 -0.68
N ASP A 208 19.33 -2.44 -1.03
CA ASP A 208 18.59 -1.53 -0.15
C ASP A 208 17.13 -2.00 -0.05
N ASP A 209 16.52 -1.80 1.14
CA ASP A 209 15.12 -2.12 1.40
C ASP A 209 14.19 -1.14 0.68
N VAL A 210 13.18 -1.67 -0.04
CA VAL A 210 12.20 -0.89 -0.82
C VAL A 210 11.43 0.07 0.09
N SER A 211 10.85 -0.42 1.18
CA SER A 211 10.00 0.37 2.07
C SER A 211 10.76 1.50 2.76
N GLU A 212 12.04 1.29 3.09
CA GLU A 212 12.91 2.34 3.63
C GLU A 212 13.31 3.36 2.56
N SER A 213 13.37 2.94 1.31
CA SER A 213 13.82 3.76 0.17
C SER A 213 12.72 4.59 -0.47
N VAL A 214 11.46 4.13 -0.47
CA VAL A 214 10.30 4.82 -1.07
C VAL A 214 10.19 6.30 -0.67
N ASN A 215 10.43 6.63 0.60
CA ASN A 215 10.36 8.02 1.05
C ASN A 215 11.49 8.89 0.50
N LYS A 216 12.69 8.32 0.28
CA LYS A 216 13.81 9.02 -0.36
C LYS A 216 13.55 9.20 -1.85
N LEU A 217 12.98 8.16 -2.50
CA LEU A 217 12.53 8.23 -3.90
C LEU A 217 11.57 9.41 -4.11
N LYS A 218 10.55 9.54 -3.25
CA LYS A 218 9.60 10.68 -3.26
C LYS A 218 10.27 12.05 -3.11
N GLU A 219 11.32 12.15 -2.29
CA GLU A 219 12.01 13.42 -2.01
C GLU A 219 12.93 13.88 -3.16
N TYR A 220 13.54 12.94 -3.87
CA TYR A 220 14.49 13.27 -4.93
C TYR A 220 13.82 13.89 -6.15
N ASN A 221 12.61 13.46 -6.51
CA ASN A 221 11.83 13.99 -7.65
C ASN A 221 12.63 14.01 -8.96
N GLU A 222 13.44 12.97 -9.17
CA GLU A 222 14.15 12.69 -10.42
C GLU A 222 13.35 11.68 -11.24
N ASP A 223 13.41 11.77 -12.56
CA ASP A 223 12.65 10.89 -13.46
C ASP A 223 13.18 9.46 -13.44
N ILE A 224 14.49 9.28 -13.27
CA ILE A 224 15.17 7.98 -13.27
C ILE A 224 16.28 8.01 -12.23
N ILE A 225 16.38 6.97 -11.40
CA ILE A 225 17.40 6.84 -10.35
C ILE A 225 18.21 5.57 -10.57
N PRO A 226 19.56 5.64 -10.65
CA PRO A 226 20.40 4.47 -10.89
C PRO A 226 20.46 3.55 -9.66
N VAL A 227 20.45 2.24 -9.93
CA VAL A 227 20.66 1.17 -8.99
C VAL A 227 22.06 0.60 -9.17
N LEU A 228 22.82 0.54 -8.07
CA LEU A 228 24.21 0.09 -8.05
C LEU A 228 24.34 -1.25 -7.36
N ASP A 229 25.35 -2.01 -7.80
CA ASP A 229 25.83 -3.17 -7.07
C ASP A 229 26.81 -2.79 -5.93
N GLU A 230 27.34 -3.78 -5.21
CA GLU A 230 28.34 -3.59 -4.15
C GLU A 230 29.69 -3.03 -4.66
N SER A 231 29.94 -3.07 -5.97
CA SER A 231 31.16 -2.58 -6.62
C SER A 231 31.05 -1.13 -7.10
N ASP A 232 29.89 -0.48 -6.89
CA ASP A 232 29.49 0.83 -7.41
C ASP A 232 29.25 0.82 -8.94
N GLU A 233 29.02 -0.31 -9.57
CA GLU A 233 28.61 -0.43 -10.98
C GLU A 233 27.10 -0.26 -11.10
N ILE A 234 26.64 0.37 -12.19
CA ILE A 234 25.20 0.49 -12.48
C ILE A 234 24.73 -0.85 -13.04
N ILE A 235 23.73 -1.43 -12.40
CA ILE A 235 23.12 -2.69 -12.83
C ILE A 235 21.66 -2.52 -13.26
N GLY A 236 21.03 -1.38 -12.95
CA GLY A 236 19.67 -1.08 -13.32
C GLY A 236 19.30 0.36 -12.98
N VAL A 237 18.05 0.69 -13.21
CA VAL A 237 17.46 1.98 -12.87
C VAL A 237 16.04 1.78 -12.32
N ILE A 238 15.56 2.74 -11.54
CA ILE A 238 14.15 2.85 -11.13
C ILE A 238 13.59 4.08 -11.82
N THR A 239 12.47 3.96 -12.50
CA THR A 239 11.79 5.07 -13.16
C THR A 239 10.79 5.76 -12.21
N SER A 240 10.32 6.93 -12.60
CA SER A 240 9.26 7.62 -11.84
C SER A 240 7.93 6.87 -11.86
N ASN A 241 7.68 6.03 -12.87
CA ASN A 241 6.48 5.19 -12.96
C ASN A 241 6.51 4.11 -11.88
N ASP A 242 7.62 3.38 -11.76
CA ASP A 242 7.81 2.33 -10.74
C ASP A 242 7.69 2.93 -9.33
N VAL A 243 8.24 4.14 -9.13
CA VAL A 243 8.07 4.87 -7.86
C VAL A 243 6.60 5.19 -7.56
N ILE A 244 5.81 5.56 -8.58
CA ILE A 244 4.37 5.85 -8.41
C ILE A 244 3.62 4.57 -8.08
N GLU A 245 3.92 3.47 -8.75
CA GLU A 245 3.34 2.15 -8.51
C GLU A 245 3.63 1.68 -7.09
N LEU A 246 4.89 1.66 -6.68
CA LEU A 246 5.29 1.34 -5.31
C LEU A 246 4.58 2.18 -4.24
N ILE A 247 4.41 3.49 -4.49
CA ILE A 247 3.70 4.38 -3.56
C ILE A 247 2.23 3.98 -3.45
N ARG A 248 1.62 3.58 -4.55
CA ARG A 248 0.23 3.15 -4.62
C ARG A 248 0.04 1.84 -3.88
N ASP A 249 0.93 0.87 -4.10
CA ASP A 249 0.87 -0.45 -3.47
C ASP A 249 1.14 -0.37 -1.96
N GLU A 250 2.16 0.39 -1.53
CA GLU A 250 2.41 0.66 -0.11
C GLU A 250 1.19 1.32 0.56
N ALA A 251 0.52 2.25 -0.14
CA ALA A 251 -0.68 2.90 0.40
C ALA A 251 -1.89 1.95 0.47
N ALA A 252 -2.05 1.04 -0.49
CA ALA A 252 -3.08 0.01 -0.50
C ALA A 252 -2.84 -1.01 0.63
N ASP A 253 -1.60 -1.46 0.82
CA ASP A 253 -1.19 -2.36 1.88
C ASP A 253 -1.39 -1.74 3.28
N ASP A 254 -0.97 -0.50 3.49
CA ASP A 254 -1.23 0.27 4.72
C ASP A 254 -2.75 0.36 5.02
N TYR A 255 -3.58 0.58 3.98
CA TYR A 255 -5.03 0.64 4.10
C TYR A 255 -5.63 -0.72 4.48
N ASN A 256 -5.20 -1.79 3.84
CA ASN A 256 -5.65 -3.15 4.12
C ASN A 256 -5.28 -3.57 5.55
N LYS A 257 -4.05 -3.33 5.97
CA LYS A 257 -3.58 -3.59 7.34
C LYS A 257 -4.35 -2.79 8.39
N LEU A 258 -4.65 -1.51 8.10
CA LEU A 258 -5.49 -0.68 9.00
C LEU A 258 -6.88 -1.27 9.19
N ALA A 259 -7.45 -1.88 8.15
CA ALA A 259 -8.73 -2.58 8.22
C ALA A 259 -8.64 -3.97 8.89
N GLY A 260 -7.43 -4.51 9.07
CA GLY A 260 -7.17 -5.85 9.62
C GLY A 260 -7.16 -6.95 8.56
N VAL A 261 -6.94 -6.59 7.31
CA VAL A 261 -6.64 -7.52 6.21
C VAL A 261 -5.11 -7.54 6.06
N LEU A 262 -4.50 -8.70 6.21
CA LEU A 262 -3.03 -8.84 6.27
C LEU A 262 -2.41 -9.17 4.91
N GLU A 263 -3.18 -9.66 3.99
CA GLU A 263 -2.76 -10.03 2.64
C GLU A 263 -3.70 -9.36 1.64
N GLU A 264 -3.18 -8.92 0.51
CA GLU A 264 -3.97 -8.34 -0.56
C GLU A 264 -4.94 -9.36 -1.14
N GLU A 265 -6.10 -8.90 -1.55
CA GLU A 265 -7.20 -9.72 -2.06
C GLU A 265 -7.56 -9.29 -3.47
N GLU A 266 -7.49 -10.22 -4.41
CA GLU A 266 -7.90 -9.99 -5.79
C GLU A 266 -9.38 -10.24 -5.97
N LEU A 267 -10.00 -9.54 -6.95
CA LEU A 267 -11.45 -9.65 -7.20
C LEU A 267 -11.85 -11.04 -7.68
N ASP A 268 -10.96 -11.72 -8.39
CA ASP A 268 -11.22 -13.02 -9.01
C ASP A 268 -10.79 -14.22 -8.15
N GLU A 269 -10.28 -13.97 -6.95
CA GLU A 269 -9.97 -15.02 -5.99
C GLU A 269 -11.19 -15.85 -5.59
N SER A 270 -10.97 -17.14 -5.41
CA SER A 270 -12.01 -18.01 -4.89
C SER A 270 -12.41 -17.63 -3.45
N VAL A 271 -13.70 -17.77 -3.11
CA VAL A 271 -14.21 -17.51 -1.75
C VAL A 271 -13.41 -18.22 -0.66
N PHE A 272 -12.84 -19.39 -0.97
CA PHE A 272 -12.04 -20.14 -0.01
C PHE A 272 -10.66 -19.52 0.23
N GLN A 273 -10.04 -18.96 -0.79
CA GLN A 273 -8.77 -18.22 -0.70
C GLN A 273 -8.96 -16.95 0.13
N SER A 274 -9.94 -16.10 -0.20
CA SER A 274 -10.29 -14.91 0.59
C SER A 274 -10.58 -15.25 2.07
N MET A 275 -11.31 -16.32 2.33
CA MET A 275 -11.54 -16.80 3.70
C MET A 275 -10.24 -17.17 4.41
N LYS A 276 -9.30 -17.84 3.73
CA LYS A 276 -8.01 -18.26 4.30
C LYS A 276 -7.17 -17.04 4.71
N LYS A 277 -7.19 -15.96 3.93
CA LYS A 277 -6.50 -14.70 4.22
C LYS A 277 -7.12 -13.96 5.44
N ARG A 278 -8.45 -13.96 5.59
CA ARG A 278 -9.17 -13.22 6.65
C ARG A 278 -9.34 -13.97 7.97
N ILE A 279 -9.55 -15.29 7.95
CA ILE A 279 -9.89 -16.09 9.15
C ILE A 279 -8.84 -16.01 10.26
N PRO A 280 -7.52 -16.06 10.02
CA PRO A 280 -6.52 -15.98 11.08
C PRO A 280 -6.67 -14.73 11.95
N TRP A 281 -6.87 -13.57 11.31
CA TRP A 281 -7.06 -12.31 12.01
C TRP A 281 -8.40 -12.24 12.76
N LEU A 282 -9.48 -12.68 12.13
CA LEU A 282 -10.81 -12.74 12.76
C LEU A 282 -10.82 -13.69 13.97
N ALA A 283 -10.10 -14.82 13.90
CA ALA A 283 -9.94 -15.75 15.02
C ALA A 283 -9.19 -15.12 16.19
N LEU A 284 -8.13 -14.35 15.92
CA LEU A 284 -7.41 -13.58 16.95
C LEU A 284 -8.36 -12.58 17.63
N LEU A 285 -9.12 -11.82 16.85
CA LEU A 285 -10.09 -10.85 17.38
C LEU A 285 -11.21 -11.52 18.19
N LEU A 286 -11.66 -12.73 17.78
CA LEU A 286 -12.62 -13.52 18.56
C LEU A 286 -12.06 -13.87 19.94
N ILE A 287 -10.81 -14.32 20.01
CA ILE A 287 -10.13 -14.64 21.28
C ILE A 287 -10.04 -13.40 22.16
N LEU A 288 -9.63 -12.25 21.58
CA LEU A 288 -9.59 -10.98 22.30
C LEU A 288 -10.98 -10.55 22.79
N GLY A 289 -12.04 -10.75 21.99
CA GLY A 289 -13.43 -10.49 22.38
C GLY A 289 -13.89 -11.36 23.57
N LEU A 290 -13.42 -12.62 23.64
CA LEU A 290 -13.67 -13.47 24.83
C LEU A 290 -12.97 -12.92 26.09
N VAL A 291 -11.79 -12.32 25.93
CA VAL A 291 -11.10 -11.65 27.06
C VAL A 291 -11.90 -10.43 27.51
N VAL A 292 -12.46 -9.62 26.62
CA VAL A 292 -13.37 -8.51 26.96
C VAL A 292 -14.55 -9.04 27.76
N SER A 293 -15.19 -10.11 27.31
CA SER A 293 -16.32 -10.74 27.99
C SER A 293 -15.94 -11.25 29.39
N LEU A 294 -14.74 -11.82 29.55
CA LEU A 294 -14.21 -12.24 30.85
C LEU A 294 -14.03 -11.07 31.81
N VAL A 295 -13.50 -9.92 31.31
CA VAL A 295 -13.35 -8.70 32.10
C VAL A 295 -14.71 -8.16 32.55
N ILE A 296 -15.68 -8.08 31.64
CA ILE A 296 -17.03 -7.61 31.96
C ILE A 296 -17.68 -8.54 33.01
N SER A 297 -17.47 -9.85 32.94
CA SER A 297 -18.01 -10.82 33.89
C SER A 297 -17.56 -10.58 35.34
N ARG A 298 -16.39 -9.95 35.56
CA ARG A 298 -15.91 -9.56 36.88
C ARG A 298 -16.78 -8.49 37.54
N PHE A 299 -17.48 -7.71 36.75
CA PHE A 299 -18.39 -6.67 37.20
C PHE A 299 -19.86 -7.14 37.34
N SER A 300 -20.11 -8.46 37.28
CA SER A 300 -21.46 -9.04 37.35
C SER A 300 -22.27 -8.61 38.57
N ALA A 301 -21.60 -8.38 39.74
CA ALA A 301 -22.26 -7.88 40.94
C ALA A 301 -22.77 -6.43 40.74
N VAL A 302 -22.00 -5.57 40.08
CA VAL A 302 -22.39 -4.19 39.74
C VAL A 302 -23.55 -4.21 38.74
N ILE A 303 -23.46 -5.03 37.72
CA ILE A 303 -24.48 -5.20 36.65
C ILE A 303 -25.80 -5.68 37.25
N THR A 304 -25.75 -6.64 38.20
CA THR A 304 -26.94 -7.15 38.87
C THR A 304 -27.67 -6.09 39.69
N VAL A 305 -26.95 -5.19 40.33
CA VAL A 305 -27.53 -4.08 41.14
C VAL A 305 -27.97 -2.93 40.25
N VAL A 306 -27.13 -2.49 39.32
CA VAL A 306 -27.39 -1.33 38.44
C VAL A 306 -27.62 -1.84 37.00
N SER A 307 -28.80 -2.41 36.78
CA SER A 307 -29.14 -3.06 35.48
C SER A 307 -29.08 -2.06 34.31
N ALA A 308 -29.43 -0.79 34.53
CA ALA A 308 -29.36 0.23 33.49
C ALA A 308 -27.92 0.51 33.00
N ALA A 309 -26.88 0.12 33.75
CA ALA A 309 -25.51 0.31 33.32
C ALA A 309 -25.20 -0.46 32.04
N VAL A 310 -25.82 -1.61 31.81
CA VAL A 310 -25.60 -2.42 30.61
C VAL A 310 -26.05 -1.70 29.34
N PHE A 311 -27.11 -0.89 29.40
CA PHE A 311 -27.63 -0.17 28.22
C PHE A 311 -26.67 0.88 27.66
N PHE A 312 -25.82 1.47 28.51
CA PHE A 312 -24.95 2.56 28.13
C PHE A 312 -23.48 2.15 27.96
N GLN A 313 -23.11 0.91 28.26
CA GLN A 313 -21.74 0.42 28.09
C GLN A 313 -21.28 0.53 26.63
N SER A 314 -22.16 0.20 25.67
CA SER A 314 -21.86 0.26 24.24
C SER A 314 -21.50 1.68 23.78
N VAL A 315 -22.17 2.71 24.34
CA VAL A 315 -21.84 4.12 24.00
C VAL A 315 -20.40 4.46 24.42
N VAL A 316 -19.95 3.97 25.59
CA VAL A 316 -18.59 4.24 26.09
C VAL A 316 -17.56 3.46 25.27
N PHE A 317 -17.83 2.19 24.95
CA PHE A 317 -16.91 1.33 24.21
C PHE A 317 -16.76 1.81 22.77
N ASP A 318 -17.87 2.00 22.08
CA ASP A 318 -17.89 2.45 20.68
C ASP A 318 -17.16 3.80 20.51
N MET A 319 -17.47 4.79 21.34
CA MET A 319 -16.80 6.07 21.27
C MET A 319 -15.30 5.99 21.59
N ALA A 320 -14.89 5.17 22.56
CA ALA A 320 -13.49 4.95 22.85
C ALA A 320 -12.76 4.25 21.69
N GLY A 321 -13.37 3.20 21.10
CA GLY A 321 -12.86 2.52 19.92
C GLY A 321 -12.62 3.49 18.76
N ASN A 322 -13.65 4.26 18.42
CA ASN A 322 -13.58 5.26 17.34
C ASN A 322 -12.53 6.36 17.61
N GLY A 323 -12.39 6.82 18.87
CA GLY A 323 -11.35 7.78 19.24
C GLY A 323 -9.94 7.21 19.07
N GLY A 324 -9.75 5.94 19.37
CA GLY A 324 -8.48 5.23 19.19
C GLY A 324 -8.11 5.02 17.72
N THR A 325 -9.06 4.60 16.89
CA THR A 325 -8.83 4.42 15.45
C THR A 325 -8.54 5.73 14.73
N GLN A 326 -9.19 6.84 15.13
CA GLN A 326 -8.85 8.17 14.60
C GLN A 326 -7.41 8.58 14.95
N SER A 327 -6.99 8.36 16.19
CA SER A 327 -5.61 8.65 16.63
C SER A 327 -4.59 7.72 15.95
N LEU A 328 -4.94 6.44 15.74
CA LEU A 328 -4.14 5.49 14.98
C LEU A 328 -3.92 6.00 13.55
N ALA A 329 -4.99 6.33 12.83
CA ALA A 329 -4.89 6.78 11.44
C ALA A 329 -3.99 8.01 11.30
N VAL A 330 -4.13 9.01 12.19
CA VAL A 330 -3.26 10.20 12.22
C VAL A 330 -1.81 9.83 12.53
N THR A 331 -1.59 8.83 13.38
CA THR A 331 -0.26 8.38 13.76
C THR A 331 0.41 7.62 12.63
N LEU A 332 -0.29 6.69 11.97
CA LEU A 332 0.23 5.96 10.81
C LEU A 332 0.61 6.93 9.70
N THR A 333 -0.28 7.82 9.29
CA THR A 333 0.02 8.86 8.30
C THR A 333 1.28 9.67 8.66
N THR A 334 1.48 9.95 9.96
CA THR A 334 2.67 10.69 10.40
C THR A 334 3.93 9.83 10.34
N ILE A 335 3.82 8.52 10.59
CA ILE A 335 4.93 7.56 10.52
C ILE A 335 5.34 7.34 9.07
N THR A 336 4.39 7.14 8.17
CA THR A 336 4.63 6.95 6.72
C THR A 336 5.27 8.20 6.10
N GLN A 337 4.83 9.40 6.50
CA GLN A 337 5.43 10.64 6.02
C GLN A 337 6.81 10.98 6.62
N ASN A 338 7.26 10.31 7.69
CA ASN A 338 8.48 10.66 8.40
C ASN A 338 9.18 9.40 8.94
N GLN A 339 10.21 8.96 8.24
CA GLN A 339 11.00 7.78 8.64
C GLN A 339 11.56 7.89 10.06
N GLU A 340 12.14 9.05 10.41
CA GLU A 340 12.66 9.29 11.75
C GLU A 340 11.80 10.26 12.54
N ILE A 341 11.17 9.76 13.59
CA ILE A 341 10.44 10.58 14.55
C ILE A 341 11.35 10.92 15.72
N SER A 342 11.92 12.13 15.71
CA SER A 342 12.74 12.61 16.82
C SER A 342 11.96 12.61 18.15
N ALA A 343 12.66 12.43 19.28
CA ALA A 343 12.04 12.47 20.62
C ALA A 343 11.26 13.77 20.91
N LYS A 344 11.68 14.89 20.28
CA LYS A 344 10.97 16.18 20.38
C LYS A 344 9.65 16.13 19.62
N LYS A 345 9.62 15.54 18.40
CA LYS A 345 8.42 15.39 17.58
C LYS A 345 7.44 14.42 18.25
N PHE A 346 7.92 13.29 18.75
CA PHE A 346 7.11 12.34 19.51
C PHE A 346 6.41 12.98 20.71
N ARG A 347 7.15 13.73 21.56
CA ARG A 347 6.53 14.44 22.69
C ARG A 347 5.49 15.45 22.24
N LYS A 348 5.72 16.16 21.12
CA LYS A 348 4.74 17.09 20.57
C LYS A 348 3.46 16.39 20.12
N MET A 349 3.58 15.24 19.48
CA MET A 349 2.45 14.40 19.09
C MET A 349 1.69 13.90 20.33
N LEU A 350 2.38 13.36 21.33
CA LEU A 350 1.77 12.85 22.56
C LEU A 350 0.96 13.92 23.30
N PHE A 351 1.52 15.14 23.46
CA PHE A 351 0.80 16.25 24.08
C PHE A 351 -0.36 16.75 23.22
N LYS A 352 -0.27 16.66 21.90
CA LYS A 352 -1.37 16.99 20.99
C LYS A 352 -2.51 15.99 21.17
N GLU A 353 -2.24 14.70 21.10
CA GLU A 353 -3.25 13.64 21.25
C GLU A 353 -3.90 13.66 22.65
N LEU A 354 -3.12 13.88 23.71
CA LEU A 354 -3.67 14.07 25.06
C LEU A 354 -4.68 15.22 25.13
N ARG A 355 -4.37 16.36 24.50
CA ARG A 355 -5.29 17.52 24.47
C ARG A 355 -6.52 17.24 23.62
N VAL A 356 -6.36 16.61 22.48
CA VAL A 356 -7.48 16.21 21.61
C VAL A 356 -8.40 15.25 22.34
N GLY A 357 -7.85 14.20 22.96
CA GLY A 357 -8.61 13.23 23.76
C GLY A 357 -9.36 13.89 24.93
N LEU A 358 -8.71 14.81 25.66
CA LEU A 358 -9.35 15.56 26.74
C LEU A 358 -10.48 16.49 26.24
N CYS A 359 -10.26 17.23 25.15
CA CYS A 359 -11.28 18.12 24.59
C CYS A 359 -12.48 17.34 24.05
N ASN A 360 -12.23 16.29 23.29
CA ASN A 360 -13.27 15.40 22.76
C ASN A 360 -14.02 14.72 23.92
N GLY A 361 -13.28 14.23 24.91
CA GLY A 361 -13.84 13.58 26.10
C GLY A 361 -14.72 14.51 26.91
N LEU A 362 -14.32 15.77 27.12
CA LEU A 362 -15.13 16.78 27.81
C LEU A 362 -16.41 17.11 27.05
N LEU A 363 -16.30 17.34 25.74
CA LEU A 363 -17.46 17.70 24.92
C LEU A 363 -18.46 16.54 24.84
N LEU A 364 -17.97 15.36 24.41
CA LEU A 364 -18.82 14.17 24.22
C LEU A 364 -19.29 13.60 25.57
N GLY A 365 -18.47 13.67 26.60
CA GLY A 365 -18.87 13.30 27.99
C GLY A 365 -20.00 14.15 28.54
N ALA A 366 -19.95 15.47 28.33
CA ALA A 366 -21.04 16.36 28.71
C ALA A 366 -22.31 16.09 27.89
N LEU A 367 -22.17 15.89 26.60
CA LEU A 367 -23.28 15.58 25.71
C LEU A 367 -23.94 14.24 26.06
N SER A 368 -23.14 13.21 26.31
CA SER A 368 -23.63 11.90 26.76
C SER A 368 -24.29 11.96 28.12
N PHE A 369 -23.74 12.73 29.07
CA PHE A 369 -24.38 12.95 30.35
C PHE A 369 -25.81 13.50 30.20
N LEU A 370 -25.99 14.55 29.38
CA LEU A 370 -27.30 15.16 29.12
C LEU A 370 -28.24 14.20 28.38
N ALA A 371 -27.74 13.50 27.40
CA ALA A 371 -28.53 12.56 26.60
C ALA A 371 -29.02 11.37 27.44
N VAL A 372 -28.12 10.76 28.22
CA VAL A 372 -28.48 9.64 29.15
C VAL A 372 -29.45 10.09 30.22
N LEU A 373 -29.23 11.26 30.81
CA LEU A 373 -30.13 11.80 31.80
C LEU A 373 -31.53 12.06 31.23
N ALA A 374 -31.61 12.70 30.06
CA ALA A 374 -32.88 12.93 29.37
C ALA A 374 -33.58 11.62 29.04
N PHE A 375 -32.86 10.65 28.49
CA PHE A 375 -33.38 9.31 28.15
C PHE A 375 -34.00 8.63 29.39
N LEU A 376 -33.26 8.57 30.52
CA LEU A 376 -33.73 7.94 31.75
C LEU A 376 -34.95 8.70 32.38
N CYS A 377 -34.94 10.03 32.30
CA CYS A 377 -36.05 10.84 32.81
C CYS A 377 -37.32 10.73 31.94
N ILE A 378 -37.19 10.48 30.63
CA ILE A 378 -38.33 10.31 29.73
C ILE A 378 -38.92 8.90 29.84
N THR A 379 -38.05 7.89 29.88
CA THR A 379 -38.46 6.49 29.86
C THR A 379 -38.88 5.95 31.22
N HIS A 380 -38.46 6.59 32.33
CA HIS A 380 -38.67 6.17 33.71
C HIS A 380 -38.27 4.71 33.95
N GLN A 381 -37.24 4.23 33.20
CA GLN A 381 -36.75 2.85 33.33
C GLN A 381 -36.21 2.57 34.74
N GLU A 382 -36.33 1.33 35.14
CA GLU A 382 -35.71 0.79 36.36
C GLU A 382 -34.17 0.87 36.21
N ILE A 383 -33.52 1.60 37.12
CA ILE A 383 -32.07 1.81 37.11
C ILE A 383 -31.39 0.82 38.04
N VAL A 384 -31.92 0.69 39.25
CA VAL A 384 -31.47 -0.24 40.28
C VAL A 384 -32.51 -1.36 40.39
N THR A 385 -32.05 -2.57 40.25
CA THR A 385 -32.91 -3.75 40.23
C THR A 385 -33.84 -3.82 41.47
N GLY A 386 -35.13 -3.96 41.20
CA GLY A 386 -36.15 -4.02 42.29
C GLY A 386 -36.48 -2.65 42.95
N ARG A 387 -36.05 -1.52 42.33
CA ARG A 387 -36.32 -0.16 42.86
C ARG A 387 -37.02 0.69 41.80
N ALA A 388 -38.05 1.41 42.21
CA ALA A 388 -38.70 2.35 41.33
C ALA A 388 -37.73 3.46 40.88
N PHE A 389 -38.00 4.08 39.68
CA PHE A 389 -37.20 5.14 39.12
C PHE A 389 -36.95 6.29 40.14
N ALA A 390 -35.70 6.70 40.27
CA ALA A 390 -35.26 7.83 41.10
C ALA A 390 -34.34 8.74 40.28
N VAL A 391 -34.61 10.05 40.27
CA VAL A 391 -33.80 11.04 39.54
C VAL A 391 -32.33 11.04 40.03
N LEU A 392 -32.10 10.75 41.31
CA LEU A 392 -30.75 10.65 41.86
C LEU A 392 -29.96 9.50 41.24
N ASP A 393 -30.61 8.33 41.01
CA ASP A 393 -29.98 7.20 40.40
C ASP A 393 -29.74 7.48 38.90
N ALA A 394 -30.64 8.17 38.22
CA ALA A 394 -30.44 8.65 36.84
C ALA A 394 -29.22 9.61 36.75
N LEU A 395 -29.07 10.56 37.69
CA LEU A 395 -27.90 11.42 37.74
C LEU A 395 -26.61 10.63 37.95
N LYS A 396 -26.61 9.62 38.81
CA LYS A 396 -25.43 8.79 39.06
C LYS A 396 -25.00 8.01 37.80
N VAL A 397 -25.95 7.34 37.09
CA VAL A 397 -25.63 6.64 35.86
C VAL A 397 -25.13 7.60 34.77
N SER A 398 -25.83 8.71 34.56
CA SER A 398 -25.43 9.71 33.59
C SER A 398 -24.05 10.30 33.88
N SER A 399 -23.73 10.57 35.16
CA SER A 399 -22.39 11.03 35.58
C SER A 399 -21.33 9.94 35.32
N SER A 400 -21.65 8.66 35.62
CA SER A 400 -20.73 7.56 35.33
C SER A 400 -20.42 7.43 33.83
N VAL A 401 -21.42 7.56 32.97
CA VAL A 401 -21.23 7.52 31.49
C VAL A 401 -20.39 8.71 31.03
N GLY A 402 -20.74 9.92 31.44
CA GLY A 402 -20.04 11.14 30.99
C GLY A 402 -18.57 11.16 31.42
N ILE A 403 -18.28 10.80 32.68
CA ILE A 403 -16.89 10.74 33.18
C ILE A 403 -16.14 9.55 32.57
N ALA A 404 -16.79 8.41 32.43
CA ALA A 404 -16.19 7.25 31.76
C ALA A 404 -15.78 7.59 30.35
N LEU A 405 -16.63 8.29 29.60
CA LEU A 405 -16.34 8.69 28.22
C LEU A 405 -15.17 9.68 28.16
N LEU A 406 -15.08 10.65 29.08
CA LEU A 406 -13.93 11.54 29.20
C LEU A 406 -12.63 10.75 29.40
N CYS A 407 -12.62 9.84 30.38
CA CYS A 407 -11.42 9.03 30.66
C CYS A 407 -11.07 8.06 29.52
N ALA A 408 -12.09 7.37 28.98
CA ALA A 408 -11.90 6.38 27.93
C ALA A 408 -11.39 7.01 26.63
N LEU A 409 -11.96 8.12 26.17
CA LEU A 409 -11.49 8.84 24.98
C LEU A 409 -10.08 9.39 25.15
N THR A 410 -9.75 9.93 26.34
CA THR A 410 -8.40 10.41 26.62
C THR A 410 -7.38 9.29 26.57
N PHE A 411 -7.70 8.15 27.20
CA PHE A 411 -6.85 6.96 27.17
C PHE A 411 -6.71 6.42 25.75
N SER A 412 -7.82 6.28 25.05
CA SER A 412 -7.89 5.71 23.69
C SER A 412 -7.10 6.52 22.68
N SER A 413 -7.21 7.86 22.69
CA SER A 413 -6.41 8.74 21.86
C SER A 413 -4.90 8.58 22.10
N MET A 414 -4.48 8.48 23.36
CA MET A 414 -3.08 8.22 23.68
C MET A 414 -2.64 6.83 23.23
N PHE A 415 -3.49 5.82 23.40
CA PHE A 415 -3.17 4.44 23.05
C PHE A 415 -3.06 4.26 21.53
N GLY A 416 -3.92 4.93 20.74
CA GLY A 416 -3.85 4.96 19.28
C GLY A 416 -2.55 5.57 18.75
N LEU A 417 -1.88 6.43 19.51
CA LEU A 417 -0.52 6.91 19.20
C LEU A 417 0.56 5.95 19.71
N LEU A 418 0.45 5.49 20.95
CA LEU A 418 1.54 4.76 21.61
C LEU A 418 1.77 3.38 21.02
N LEU A 419 0.71 2.68 20.60
CA LEU A 419 0.82 1.31 20.11
C LEU A 419 1.59 1.20 18.79
N PRO A 420 1.28 1.96 17.73
CA PRO A 420 2.06 1.91 16.49
C PRO A 420 3.50 2.40 16.69
N MET A 421 3.71 3.40 17.55
CA MET A 421 5.06 3.86 17.90
C MET A 421 5.88 2.79 18.65
N PHE A 422 5.21 1.98 19.46
CA PHE A 422 5.85 0.84 20.13
C PHE A 422 6.23 -0.25 19.11
N PHE A 423 5.35 -0.57 18.15
CA PHE A 423 5.64 -1.54 17.10
C PHE A 423 6.81 -1.11 16.23
N LYS A 424 6.82 0.17 15.79
CA LYS A 424 7.97 0.74 15.07
C LYS A 424 9.28 0.58 15.85
N ARG A 425 9.25 0.77 17.18
CA ARG A 425 10.46 0.64 17.99
C ARG A 425 11.00 -0.79 18.09
N ILE A 426 10.16 -1.78 18.04
CA ILE A 426 10.54 -3.19 18.05
C ILE A 426 10.70 -3.79 16.65
N LYS A 427 10.71 -2.91 15.61
CA LYS A 427 10.84 -3.28 14.20
C LYS A 427 9.70 -4.20 13.70
N ILE A 428 8.50 -4.02 14.20
CA ILE A 428 7.26 -4.58 13.67
C ILE A 428 6.56 -3.47 12.90
N ASP A 429 5.96 -3.81 11.77
CA ASP A 429 5.19 -2.86 10.97
C ASP A 429 4.10 -2.17 11.84
N PRO A 430 4.13 -0.83 11.94
CA PRO A 430 3.14 -0.09 12.73
C PRO A 430 1.70 -0.25 12.26
N ALA A 431 1.46 -0.56 10.97
CA ALA A 431 0.14 -0.75 10.38
C ALA A 431 -0.57 -2.01 10.93
N VAL A 432 0.19 -3.01 11.41
CA VAL A 432 -0.35 -4.18 12.12
C VAL A 432 -1.13 -3.79 13.38
N ALA A 433 -0.89 -2.60 13.95
CA ALA A 433 -1.72 -2.02 15.01
C ALA A 433 -3.11 -1.61 14.48
N SER A 434 -3.83 -2.54 13.84
CA SER A 434 -5.07 -2.29 13.12
C SER A 434 -6.19 -1.68 13.97
N GLY A 435 -7.14 -1.02 13.30
CA GLY A 435 -8.33 -0.45 13.93
C GLY A 435 -9.07 -1.45 14.82
N PRO A 436 -9.41 -2.67 14.33
CA PRO A 436 -10.09 -3.70 15.13
C PRO A 436 -9.31 -4.16 16.38
N MET A 437 -7.99 -4.24 16.30
CA MET A 437 -7.18 -4.59 17.48
C MET A 437 -7.20 -3.49 18.53
N ILE A 438 -7.05 -2.23 18.10
CA ILE A 438 -7.13 -1.07 19.01
C ILE A 438 -8.49 -0.96 19.67
N THR A 439 -9.58 -1.13 18.91
CA THR A 439 -10.95 -1.13 19.45
C THR A 439 -11.10 -2.18 20.55
N THR A 440 -10.67 -3.41 20.29
CA THR A 440 -10.82 -4.51 21.27
C THR A 440 -10.03 -4.25 22.56
N ILE A 441 -8.82 -3.72 22.47
CA ILE A 441 -8.02 -3.37 23.66
C ILE A 441 -8.66 -2.19 24.40
N ASN A 442 -9.17 -1.20 23.67
CA ASN A 442 -9.89 -0.07 24.25
C ASN A 442 -11.17 -0.50 24.96
N ASP A 443 -11.88 -1.52 24.47
CA ASP A 443 -13.06 -2.08 25.10
C ASP A 443 -12.73 -2.64 26.49
N ILE A 444 -11.61 -3.33 26.66
CA ILE A 444 -11.15 -3.82 27.97
C ILE A 444 -10.95 -2.67 28.94
N CYS A 445 -10.21 -1.64 28.52
CA CYS A 445 -9.93 -0.48 29.37
C CYS A 445 -11.19 0.31 29.69
N SER A 446 -12.04 0.53 28.68
CA SER A 446 -13.31 1.24 28.81
C SER A 446 -14.29 0.51 29.73
N ALA A 447 -14.36 -0.83 29.66
CA ALA A 447 -15.15 -1.65 30.58
C ALA A 447 -14.71 -1.44 32.03
N CYS A 448 -13.40 -1.53 32.28
CA CYS A 448 -12.86 -1.29 33.62
C CYS A 448 -13.18 0.11 34.11
N ILE A 449 -12.91 1.15 33.32
CA ILE A 449 -13.17 2.56 33.69
C ILE A 449 -14.66 2.76 34.00
N TYR A 450 -15.53 2.29 33.11
CA TYR A 450 -16.96 2.48 33.18
C TYR A 450 -17.55 1.81 34.43
N TYR A 451 -17.33 0.50 34.61
CA TYR A 451 -17.92 -0.25 35.72
C TYR A 451 -17.34 0.11 37.08
N ILE A 452 -16.05 0.50 37.15
CA ILE A 452 -15.46 1.05 38.35
C ILE A 452 -16.18 2.37 38.76
N LEU A 453 -16.44 3.25 37.77
CA LEU A 453 -17.16 4.51 38.08
C LEU A 453 -18.61 4.24 38.50
N VAL A 454 -19.32 3.31 37.84
CA VAL A 454 -20.65 2.90 38.26
C VAL A 454 -20.62 2.38 39.71
N ALA A 455 -19.69 1.49 40.06
CA ALA A 455 -19.55 0.96 41.42
C ALA A 455 -19.28 2.07 42.42
N LEU A 456 -18.39 3.02 42.14
CA LEU A 456 -18.07 4.16 42.99
C LEU A 456 -19.29 5.05 43.24
N PHE A 457 -20.04 5.45 42.22
CA PHE A 457 -21.22 6.30 42.34
C PHE A 457 -22.38 5.65 43.11
N PHE A 458 -22.48 4.32 43.04
CA PHE A 458 -23.50 3.57 43.77
C PHE A 458 -23.01 3.00 45.10
N GLY A 459 -21.74 3.20 45.47
CA GLY A 459 -21.14 2.74 46.72
C GLY A 459 -21.08 1.21 46.83
N LEU A 460 -20.85 0.52 45.68
CA LEU A 460 -20.72 -0.91 45.61
C LEU A 460 -19.25 -1.33 45.77
N SER A 461 -19.04 -2.46 46.46
CA SER A 461 -17.73 -3.12 46.49
C SER A 461 -17.49 -3.87 45.16
N LEU A 462 -16.29 -3.73 44.62
CA LEU A 462 -15.83 -4.42 43.38
C LEU A 462 -15.40 -5.86 43.68
#